data_ec94712a57302e487947c4016c51ca34
#
_entry.id   ec94712a57302e487947c4016c51ca34
#
_cell.length_a   1.000
_cell.length_b   1.000
_cell.length_c   1.000
_cell.angle_alpha   90.00
_cell.angle_beta   90.00
_cell.angle_gamma   90.00
#
_symmetry.space_group_name_H-M   'P 1'
#
loop_
_entity.id
_entity.type
_entity.pdbx_description
1 polymer ?
#
loop_
_entity_poly.entity_id
_entity_poly.type
_entity_poly.pdbx_seq_one_letter_code
_entity_poly.pdbx_strand_id
1 'polypeptide(L)'
;MEIAVTRKKLGLIILLVLSTVSTPVFSKGYEKVDRIVQNYPDSFSNPDQLARLINRDFTFPEEKARAIFTWIALNIEYDINALNTKPERISFSYSTEEEKLFKLQKIKEDLAIRTLRRGKGVCQGYATLFQQVCDLVSLECTIISGSSKTRKTDIGKLPQRNDHAWNAVKIDGEWRLIDVTWGAGYSNGSPSKFIPSFNDFFFFTPPDKFFLNHYPEDPVWLFTDDSPEIFADLPLYYSSFKNTDIEVKEPRKGVINTSGKSAIRIVLKNIRKETVSIKFDNEKYAVPVQPKIKNDFRIYDFEYNRKTNTYLTVFINTVSFVTYKIETTD
;
A
#
# COMPACT_ATOMS: atom_id res chain seq x y z
N MET A 1 -2.98 53.40 -56.37
CA MET A 1 -3.71 52.37 -55.66
C MET A 1 -2.71 51.32 -55.16
N GLU A 2 -2.17 51.56 -53.94
CA GLU A 2 -1.13 50.72 -53.32
C GLU A 2 -1.82 49.59 -52.55
N ILE A 3 -1.41 48.35 -52.80
CA ILE A 3 -1.87 47.16 -52.06
C ILE A 3 -0.78 46.83 -51.05
N ALA A 4 -1.06 47.07 -49.75
CA ALA A 4 -0.17 46.69 -48.68
C ALA A 4 -0.42 45.21 -48.31
N VAL A 5 0.60 44.36 -48.45
CA VAL A 5 0.61 42.94 -48.02
C VAL A 5 1.23 42.85 -46.64
N THR A 6 0.38 42.59 -45.63
CA THR A 6 0.81 42.34 -44.25
C THR A 6 1.17 40.87 -44.04
N ARG A 7 2.44 40.56 -43.79
CA ARG A 7 2.92 39.23 -43.38
C ARG A 7 2.51 38.97 -41.91
N LYS A 8 1.63 38.02 -41.67
CA LYS A 8 1.40 37.45 -40.33
C LYS A 8 2.60 36.61 -39.93
N LYS A 9 3.31 37.00 -38.87
CA LYS A 9 4.31 36.17 -38.21
C LYS A 9 3.56 35.09 -37.39
N LEU A 10 3.73 33.84 -37.84
CA LEU A 10 3.28 32.67 -37.07
C LEU A 10 4.28 32.43 -35.95
N GLY A 11 3.92 32.80 -34.73
CA GLY A 11 4.71 32.50 -33.54
C GLY A 11 4.61 31.02 -33.18
N LEU A 12 5.71 30.29 -33.28
CA LEU A 12 5.84 28.91 -32.86
C LEU A 12 5.89 28.90 -31.32
N ILE A 13 4.76 28.54 -30.67
CA ILE A 13 4.73 28.31 -29.24
C ILE A 13 5.28 26.89 -29.00
N ILE A 14 6.55 26.82 -28.57
CA ILE A 14 7.17 25.58 -28.08
C ILE A 14 6.59 25.34 -26.71
N LEU A 15 5.65 24.41 -26.61
CA LEU A 15 5.12 23.90 -25.33
C LEU A 15 6.20 23.00 -24.73
N LEU A 16 6.99 23.52 -23.79
CA LEU A 16 7.91 22.72 -22.99
C LEU A 16 7.06 21.86 -22.04
N VAL A 17 6.82 20.59 -22.40
CA VAL A 17 6.28 19.59 -21.48
C VAL A 17 7.38 19.26 -20.49
N LEU A 18 7.40 19.94 -19.35
CA LEU A 18 8.18 19.52 -18.19
C LEU A 18 7.58 18.21 -17.68
N SER A 19 8.17 17.08 -18.09
CA SER A 19 7.95 15.81 -17.40
C SER A 19 8.53 15.96 -15.99
N THR A 20 7.67 16.21 -15.01
CA THR A 20 8.03 16.13 -13.60
C THR A 20 8.32 14.66 -13.29
N VAL A 21 9.57 14.28 -13.34
CA VAL A 21 10.05 13.05 -12.74
C VAL A 21 9.83 13.24 -11.24
N SER A 22 8.78 12.63 -10.68
CA SER A 22 8.55 12.62 -9.24
C SER A 22 9.68 11.82 -8.61
N THR A 23 10.62 12.51 -7.95
CA THR A 23 11.60 11.82 -7.11
C THR A 23 10.88 11.14 -5.96
N PRO A 24 11.22 9.88 -5.65
CA PRO A 24 10.63 9.19 -4.50
C PRO A 24 10.94 9.98 -3.21
N VAL A 25 9.93 10.09 -2.33
CA VAL A 25 10.09 10.71 -1.01
C VAL A 25 10.52 9.60 -0.06
N PHE A 26 11.72 9.69 0.49
CA PHE A 26 12.29 8.72 1.42
C PHE A 26 12.05 9.12 2.87
N SER A 27 11.93 8.11 3.75
CA SER A 27 11.78 8.29 5.20
C SER A 27 13.03 8.91 5.83
N LYS A 28 12.80 9.79 6.77
CA LYS A 28 13.88 10.43 7.55
C LYS A 28 14.67 9.37 8.33
N GLY A 29 15.93 9.18 7.98
CA GLY A 29 16.84 8.20 8.58
C GLY A 29 17.43 7.18 7.61
N TYR A 30 16.74 6.89 6.48
CA TYR A 30 17.21 5.91 5.49
C TYR A 30 17.68 6.53 4.18
N GLU A 31 17.74 7.87 4.06
CA GLU A 31 18.08 8.56 2.81
C GLU A 31 19.47 8.17 2.27
N LYS A 32 20.39 7.79 3.17
CA LYS A 32 21.72 7.32 2.76
C LYS A 32 21.64 5.96 2.11
N VAL A 33 20.89 5.01 2.71
CA VAL A 33 20.69 3.66 2.17
C VAL A 33 19.99 3.75 0.82
N ASP A 34 18.89 4.50 0.75
CA ASP A 34 18.08 4.65 -0.45
C ASP A 34 18.87 5.26 -1.61
N ARG A 35 19.71 6.27 -1.36
CA ARG A 35 20.61 6.85 -2.38
C ARG A 35 21.68 5.89 -2.90
N ILE A 36 22.23 5.03 -2.03
CA ILE A 36 23.20 4.01 -2.47
C ILE A 36 22.48 2.99 -3.36
N VAL A 37 21.33 2.51 -2.94
CA VAL A 37 20.54 1.50 -3.66
C VAL A 37 20.06 2.01 -5.03
N GLN A 38 19.74 3.29 -5.17
CA GLN A 38 19.37 3.90 -6.46
C GLN A 38 20.51 3.87 -7.51
N ASN A 39 21.77 3.66 -7.10
CA ASN A 39 22.88 3.47 -7.99
C ASN A 39 23.15 2.00 -8.36
N TYR A 40 22.33 1.06 -7.85
CA TYR A 40 22.43 -0.34 -8.24
C TYR A 40 21.82 -0.53 -9.65
N PRO A 41 22.21 -1.60 -10.36
CA PRO A 41 21.52 -1.97 -11.60
C PRO A 41 20.01 -2.16 -11.39
N ASP A 42 19.21 -1.74 -12.36
CA ASP A 42 17.75 -1.85 -12.32
C ASP A 42 17.27 -3.31 -12.48
N SER A 43 18.15 -4.22 -12.86
CA SER A 43 17.83 -5.64 -13.06
C SER A 43 19.01 -6.55 -12.72
N PHE A 44 18.69 -7.77 -12.28
CA PHE A 44 19.65 -8.82 -12.00
C PHE A 44 19.18 -10.17 -12.56
N SER A 45 20.11 -11.07 -12.86
CA SER A 45 19.79 -12.43 -13.33
C SER A 45 19.46 -13.41 -12.22
N ASN A 46 19.93 -13.15 -10.99
CA ASN A 46 19.62 -13.93 -9.79
C ASN A 46 19.72 -13.07 -8.52
N PRO A 47 19.09 -13.48 -7.41
CA PRO A 47 19.10 -12.74 -6.14
C PRO A 47 20.48 -12.56 -5.51
N ASP A 48 21.45 -13.48 -5.78
CA ASP A 48 22.82 -13.40 -5.25
C ASP A 48 23.55 -12.15 -5.70
N GLN A 49 23.26 -11.64 -6.91
CA GLN A 49 23.90 -10.43 -7.42
C GLN A 49 23.49 -9.21 -6.59
N LEU A 50 22.20 -9.08 -6.26
CA LEU A 50 21.70 -8.03 -5.38
C LEU A 50 22.25 -8.21 -3.97
N ALA A 51 22.22 -9.43 -3.41
CA ALA A 51 22.73 -9.72 -2.08
C ALA A 51 24.23 -9.38 -1.92
N ARG A 52 25.06 -9.63 -2.96
CA ARG A 52 26.48 -9.24 -2.94
C ARG A 52 26.67 -7.72 -2.83
N LEU A 53 25.89 -6.92 -3.57
CA LEU A 53 25.96 -5.47 -3.48
C LEU A 53 25.52 -4.97 -2.10
N ILE A 54 24.45 -5.53 -1.56
CA ILE A 54 23.95 -5.20 -0.22
C ILE A 54 24.99 -5.53 0.84
N ASN A 55 25.60 -6.74 0.81
CA ASN A 55 26.63 -7.13 1.77
C ASN A 55 27.93 -6.32 1.62
N ARG A 56 28.23 -5.81 0.42
CA ARG A 56 29.37 -4.90 0.19
C ARG A 56 29.17 -3.55 0.84
N ASP A 57 27.95 -2.99 0.73
CA ASP A 57 27.70 -1.58 1.05
C ASP A 57 27.10 -1.38 2.45
N PHE A 58 26.49 -2.42 3.06
CA PHE A 58 25.81 -2.34 4.35
C PHE A 58 26.25 -3.43 5.31
N THR A 59 26.48 -3.03 6.55
CA THR A 59 26.88 -3.95 7.64
C THR A 59 25.70 -4.21 8.60
N PHE A 60 24.90 -3.18 8.89
CA PHE A 60 23.83 -3.29 9.88
C PHE A 60 22.60 -4.02 9.31
N PRO A 61 21.99 -4.92 10.10
CA PRO A 61 20.80 -5.69 9.67
C PRO A 61 19.66 -4.82 9.15
N GLU A 62 19.39 -3.71 9.82
CA GLU A 62 18.34 -2.77 9.44
C GLU A 62 18.62 -2.09 8.08
N GLU A 63 19.87 -1.68 7.83
CA GLU A 63 20.27 -1.10 6.54
C GLU A 63 20.16 -2.10 5.40
N LYS A 64 20.53 -3.36 5.64
CA LYS A 64 20.36 -4.45 4.68
C LYS A 64 18.88 -4.68 4.35
N ALA A 65 18.03 -4.78 5.36
CA ALA A 65 16.58 -4.93 5.17
C ALA A 65 15.99 -3.74 4.38
N ARG A 66 16.41 -2.50 4.70
CA ARG A 66 16.01 -1.30 3.95
C ARG A 66 16.48 -1.35 2.50
N ALA A 67 17.70 -1.76 2.26
CA ALA A 67 18.26 -1.86 0.91
C ALA A 67 17.49 -2.85 0.04
N ILE A 68 17.10 -4.01 0.60
CA ILE A 68 16.27 -5.00 -0.09
C ILE A 68 14.90 -4.40 -0.42
N PHE A 69 14.24 -3.80 0.58
CA PHE A 69 12.94 -3.16 0.41
C PHE A 69 12.96 -2.10 -0.68
N THR A 70 13.92 -1.18 -0.61
CA THR A 70 14.04 -0.06 -1.55
C THR A 70 14.29 -0.56 -2.96
N TRP A 71 15.24 -1.50 -3.14
CA TRP A 71 15.53 -2.01 -4.48
C TRP A 71 14.32 -2.71 -5.11
N ILE A 72 13.65 -3.61 -4.38
CA ILE A 72 12.50 -4.35 -4.91
C ILE A 72 11.34 -3.38 -5.19
N ALA A 73 11.05 -2.46 -4.29
CA ALA A 73 9.96 -1.51 -4.45
C ALA A 73 10.14 -0.56 -5.65
N LEU A 74 11.39 -0.23 -6.02
CA LEU A 74 11.69 0.65 -7.14
C LEU A 74 11.77 -0.09 -8.49
N ASN A 75 12.11 -1.39 -8.51
CA ASN A 75 12.46 -2.10 -9.74
C ASN A 75 11.51 -3.25 -10.12
N ILE A 76 10.58 -3.63 -9.24
CA ILE A 76 9.58 -4.66 -9.53
C ILE A 76 8.21 -4.02 -9.69
N GLU A 77 7.58 -4.22 -10.85
CA GLU A 77 6.21 -3.78 -11.11
C GLU A 77 5.16 -4.82 -10.66
N TYR A 78 3.99 -4.35 -10.22
CA TYR A 78 2.90 -5.27 -9.89
C TYR A 78 2.25 -5.84 -11.17
N ASP A 79 2.22 -7.16 -11.30
CA ASP A 79 1.67 -7.86 -12.46
C ASP A 79 0.13 -7.96 -12.37
N ILE A 80 -0.56 -6.90 -12.79
CA ILE A 80 -2.03 -6.84 -12.83
C ILE A 80 -2.62 -7.95 -13.71
N ASN A 81 -1.92 -8.35 -14.78
CA ASN A 81 -2.42 -9.39 -15.66
C ASN A 81 -2.39 -10.76 -14.98
N ALA A 82 -1.29 -11.05 -14.25
CA ALA A 82 -1.18 -12.27 -13.47
C ALA A 82 -2.22 -12.33 -12.33
N LEU A 83 -2.57 -11.19 -11.71
CA LEU A 83 -3.61 -11.12 -10.69
C LEU A 83 -4.98 -11.59 -11.21
N ASN A 84 -5.28 -11.28 -12.48
CA ASN A 84 -6.56 -11.62 -13.13
C ASN A 84 -6.58 -13.03 -13.75
N THR A 85 -5.46 -13.75 -13.72
CA THR A 85 -5.37 -15.14 -14.18
C THR A 85 -5.50 -16.10 -12.99
N LYS A 86 -6.09 -17.29 -13.24
CA LYS A 86 -6.07 -18.32 -12.20
C LYS A 86 -4.62 -18.69 -11.89
N PRO A 87 -4.22 -18.70 -10.61
CA PRO A 87 -2.87 -19.15 -10.24
C PRO A 87 -2.66 -20.58 -10.75
N GLU A 88 -1.49 -20.82 -11.33
CA GLU A 88 -1.08 -22.15 -11.72
C GLU A 88 -0.96 -23.02 -10.46
N ARG A 89 -1.70 -24.12 -10.44
CA ARG A 89 -1.60 -25.08 -9.33
C ARG A 89 -0.32 -25.90 -9.51
N ILE A 90 0.66 -25.62 -8.68
CA ILE A 90 1.87 -26.42 -8.63
C ILE A 90 1.54 -27.67 -7.78
N SER A 91 1.59 -28.84 -8.41
CA SER A 91 1.46 -30.14 -7.73
C SER A 91 2.75 -30.94 -7.90
N PHE A 92 3.20 -31.55 -6.84
CA PHE A 92 4.35 -32.45 -6.87
C PHE A 92 4.13 -33.61 -5.90
N SER A 93 4.70 -34.78 -6.21
CA SER A 93 4.76 -35.93 -5.33
C SER A 93 6.03 -35.89 -4.50
N TYR A 94 6.03 -36.48 -3.32
CA TYR A 94 7.19 -36.64 -2.46
C TYR A 94 7.10 -37.96 -1.70
N SER A 95 8.25 -38.54 -1.36
CA SER A 95 8.36 -39.78 -0.63
C SER A 95 8.79 -39.57 0.83
N THR A 96 9.45 -38.45 1.13
CA THR A 96 9.89 -38.06 2.49
C THR A 96 9.61 -36.59 2.76
N GLU A 97 9.53 -36.21 4.04
CA GLU A 97 9.37 -34.80 4.42
C GLU A 97 10.57 -33.95 3.98
N GLU A 98 11.77 -34.51 3.96
CA GLU A 98 12.97 -33.84 3.46
C GLU A 98 12.84 -33.51 1.96
N GLU A 99 12.37 -34.48 1.16
CA GLU A 99 12.11 -34.28 -0.27
C GLU A 99 11.04 -33.21 -0.49
N LYS A 100 9.98 -33.20 0.33
CA LYS A 100 8.94 -32.18 0.30
C LYS A 100 9.51 -30.79 0.57
N LEU A 101 10.28 -30.63 1.65
CA LEU A 101 10.91 -29.36 2.02
C LEU A 101 11.85 -28.87 0.93
N PHE A 102 12.66 -29.74 0.36
CA PHE A 102 13.55 -29.43 -0.75
C PHE A 102 12.79 -28.92 -1.98
N LYS A 103 11.71 -29.61 -2.37
CA LYS A 103 10.86 -29.18 -3.51
C LYS A 103 10.17 -27.86 -3.25
N LEU A 104 9.66 -27.63 -2.04
CA LEU A 104 9.06 -26.34 -1.65
C LEU A 104 10.08 -25.20 -1.71
N GLN A 105 11.31 -25.44 -1.20
CA GLN A 105 12.39 -24.45 -1.28
C GLN A 105 12.74 -24.11 -2.72
N LYS A 106 12.88 -25.14 -3.59
CA LYS A 106 13.14 -24.92 -5.00
C LYS A 106 12.04 -24.12 -5.71
N ILE A 107 10.77 -24.39 -5.40
CA ILE A 107 9.64 -23.61 -5.94
C ILE A 107 9.74 -22.14 -5.53
N LYS A 108 10.13 -21.85 -4.28
CA LYS A 108 10.34 -20.48 -3.82
C LYS A 108 11.51 -19.80 -4.55
N GLU A 109 12.64 -20.49 -4.69
CA GLU A 109 13.80 -19.98 -5.43
C GLU A 109 13.46 -19.67 -6.89
N ASP A 110 12.76 -20.57 -7.57
CA ASP A 110 12.32 -20.39 -8.95
C ASP A 110 11.34 -19.19 -9.08
N LEU A 111 10.47 -18.99 -8.09
CA LEU A 111 9.55 -17.84 -8.06
C LEU A 111 10.31 -16.54 -7.86
N ALA A 112 11.27 -16.48 -6.92
CA ALA A 112 12.09 -15.30 -6.68
C ALA A 112 12.91 -14.92 -7.94
N ILE A 113 13.59 -15.91 -8.57
CA ILE A 113 14.36 -15.70 -9.79
C ILE A 113 13.46 -15.21 -10.93
N ARG A 114 12.29 -15.82 -11.11
CA ARG A 114 11.33 -15.43 -12.15
C ARG A 114 10.81 -14.02 -11.94
N THR A 115 10.44 -13.64 -10.70
CA THR A 115 10.00 -12.30 -10.34
C THR A 115 11.09 -11.27 -10.65
N LEU A 116 12.31 -11.55 -10.23
CA LEU A 116 13.48 -10.71 -10.44
C LEU A 116 13.76 -10.49 -11.93
N ARG A 117 13.86 -11.57 -12.72
CA ARG A 117 14.20 -11.52 -14.16
C ARG A 117 13.13 -10.83 -15.00
N ARG A 118 11.86 -10.98 -14.62
CA ARG A 118 10.74 -10.34 -15.33
C ARG A 118 10.55 -8.88 -14.93
N GLY A 119 11.13 -8.45 -13.81
CA GLY A 119 10.85 -7.16 -13.20
C GLY A 119 9.36 -7.00 -12.81
N LYS A 120 8.63 -8.12 -12.64
CA LYS A 120 7.19 -8.12 -12.38
C LYS A 120 6.77 -9.31 -11.52
N GLY A 121 5.81 -9.07 -10.61
CA GLY A 121 5.22 -10.13 -9.79
C GLY A 121 3.93 -9.69 -9.10
N VAL A 122 3.20 -10.65 -8.56
CA VAL A 122 2.12 -10.39 -7.58
C VAL A 122 2.71 -10.44 -6.17
N CYS A 123 1.91 -10.16 -5.14
CA CYS A 123 2.35 -10.07 -3.74
C CYS A 123 3.24 -11.27 -3.30
N GLN A 124 2.86 -12.50 -3.68
CA GLN A 124 3.67 -13.69 -3.37
C GLN A 124 5.07 -13.62 -4.00
N GLY A 125 5.20 -13.09 -5.22
CA GLY A 125 6.50 -12.90 -5.89
C GLY A 125 7.37 -11.89 -5.17
N TYR A 126 6.81 -10.76 -4.77
CA TYR A 126 7.48 -9.73 -3.96
C TYR A 126 7.97 -10.28 -2.63
N ALA A 127 7.06 -10.92 -1.87
CA ALA A 127 7.38 -11.47 -0.55
C ALA A 127 8.45 -12.58 -0.62
N THR A 128 8.37 -13.43 -1.66
CA THR A 128 9.34 -14.52 -1.86
C THR A 128 10.70 -13.97 -2.26
N LEU A 129 10.75 -12.97 -3.16
CA LEU A 129 12.01 -12.32 -3.55
C LEU A 129 12.67 -11.63 -2.35
N PHE A 130 11.86 -10.90 -1.55
CA PHE A 130 12.36 -10.25 -0.33
C PHE A 130 12.95 -11.27 0.63
N GLN A 131 12.25 -12.38 0.94
CA GLN A 131 12.74 -13.45 1.81
C GLN A 131 14.05 -14.05 1.27
N GLN A 132 14.08 -14.38 -0.04
CA GLN A 132 15.27 -15.01 -0.64
C GLN A 132 16.52 -14.12 -0.54
N VAL A 133 16.38 -12.79 -0.72
CA VAL A 133 17.53 -11.89 -0.56
C VAL A 133 17.89 -11.73 0.92
N CYS A 134 16.91 -11.70 1.85
CA CYS A 134 17.17 -11.73 3.29
C CYS A 134 18.02 -12.94 3.69
N ASP A 135 17.67 -14.14 3.23
CA ASP A 135 18.41 -15.38 3.52
C ASP A 135 19.87 -15.26 3.05
N LEU A 136 20.10 -14.72 1.85
CA LEU A 136 21.44 -14.53 1.26
C LEU A 136 22.30 -13.48 1.98
N VAL A 137 21.68 -12.53 2.69
CA VAL A 137 22.39 -11.54 3.51
C VAL A 137 22.36 -11.86 5.02
N SER A 138 21.93 -13.08 5.37
CA SER A 138 21.86 -13.60 6.75
C SER A 138 20.89 -12.83 7.65
N LEU A 139 19.74 -12.44 7.12
CA LEU A 139 18.62 -11.89 7.88
C LEU A 139 17.52 -12.95 8.06
N GLU A 140 17.08 -13.16 9.29
CA GLU A 140 15.93 -14.03 9.59
C GLU A 140 14.65 -13.35 9.09
N CYS A 141 13.97 -13.98 8.11
CA CYS A 141 12.80 -13.43 7.45
C CYS A 141 11.75 -14.51 7.18
N THR A 142 10.47 -14.15 7.32
CA THR A 142 9.36 -15.04 6.99
C THR A 142 8.37 -14.37 6.06
N ILE A 143 7.62 -15.20 5.29
CA ILE A 143 6.48 -14.77 4.50
C ILE A 143 5.23 -15.01 5.34
N ILE A 144 4.38 -14.00 5.42
CA ILE A 144 3.10 -14.05 6.11
C ILE A 144 2.00 -13.99 5.05
N SER A 145 1.10 -14.97 5.08
CA SER A 145 -0.13 -14.97 4.29
C SER A 145 -1.27 -14.40 5.11
N GLY A 146 -2.22 -13.74 4.44
CA GLY A 146 -3.39 -13.21 5.13
C GLY A 146 -4.36 -12.47 4.22
N SER A 147 -5.30 -11.79 4.84
CA SER A 147 -6.30 -10.98 4.17
C SER A 147 -5.88 -9.53 4.09
N SER A 148 -6.16 -8.88 2.96
CA SER A 148 -6.00 -7.43 2.81
C SER A 148 -7.35 -6.72 2.69
N LYS A 149 -7.54 -5.59 3.39
CA LYS A 149 -8.70 -4.70 3.23
C LYS A 149 -8.36 -3.62 2.21
N THR A 150 -8.79 -3.82 0.96
CA THR A 150 -8.47 -2.93 -0.16
C THR A 150 -9.70 -2.31 -0.83
N ARG A 151 -10.88 -2.90 -0.59
CA ARG A 151 -12.13 -2.48 -1.22
C ARG A 151 -13.13 -2.01 -0.17
N LYS A 152 -13.90 -0.98 -0.49
CA LYS A 152 -15.00 -0.51 0.37
C LYS A 152 -16.03 -1.61 0.70
N THR A 153 -16.16 -2.62 -0.17
CA THR A 153 -17.01 -3.79 0.06
C THR A 153 -16.48 -4.74 1.12
N ASP A 154 -15.26 -4.57 1.60
CA ASP A 154 -14.66 -5.38 2.67
C ASP A 154 -15.02 -4.83 4.07
N ILE A 155 -15.58 -3.61 4.13
CA ILE A 155 -16.03 -3.00 5.40
C ILE A 155 -17.20 -3.82 5.97
N GLY A 156 -17.09 -4.22 7.23
CA GLY A 156 -18.06 -5.06 7.93
C GLY A 156 -17.96 -6.55 7.63
N LYS A 157 -16.89 -7.00 6.94
CA LYS A 157 -16.68 -8.41 6.62
C LYS A 157 -15.45 -8.97 7.32
N LEU A 158 -15.62 -10.16 7.91
CA LEU A 158 -14.50 -10.91 8.49
C LEU A 158 -13.43 -11.22 7.42
N PRO A 159 -12.14 -11.28 7.79
CA PRO A 159 -11.07 -11.72 6.91
C PRO A 159 -11.25 -13.22 6.63
N GLN A 160 -11.62 -13.57 5.38
CA GLN A 160 -11.93 -14.94 4.98
C GLN A 160 -11.02 -15.49 3.89
N ARG A 161 -10.15 -14.64 3.35
CA ARG A 161 -9.31 -14.99 2.19
C ARG A 161 -7.87 -14.65 2.48
N ASN A 162 -6.97 -15.58 2.16
CA ASN A 162 -5.55 -15.31 2.08
C ASN A 162 -5.26 -14.75 0.69
N ASP A 163 -5.61 -13.49 0.47
CA ASP A 163 -5.50 -12.80 -0.82
C ASP A 163 -4.26 -11.91 -0.91
N HIS A 164 -3.44 -11.90 0.15
CA HIS A 164 -2.23 -11.10 0.20
C HIS A 164 -1.08 -11.83 0.92
N ALA A 165 0.14 -11.42 0.60
CA ALA A 165 1.36 -11.91 1.23
C ALA A 165 2.33 -10.75 1.46
N TRP A 166 2.96 -10.75 2.64
CA TRP A 166 3.95 -9.78 3.08
C TRP A 166 5.05 -10.46 3.89
N ASN A 167 5.94 -9.70 4.53
CA ASN A 167 7.05 -10.27 5.29
C ASN A 167 7.10 -9.74 6.73
N ALA A 168 7.71 -10.54 7.61
CA ALA A 168 8.34 -10.07 8.82
C ALA A 168 9.83 -10.39 8.76
N VAL A 169 10.67 -9.45 9.17
CA VAL A 169 12.12 -9.61 9.30
C VAL A 169 12.53 -9.36 10.74
N LYS A 170 13.48 -10.15 11.24
CA LYS A 170 13.94 -10.03 12.63
C LYS A 170 15.17 -9.13 12.69
N ILE A 171 15.04 -8.03 13.42
CA ILE A 171 16.09 -7.04 13.63
C ILE A 171 16.33 -6.91 15.13
N ASP A 172 17.55 -7.14 15.57
CA ASP A 172 17.96 -7.05 16.98
C ASP A 172 17.06 -7.88 17.94
N GLY A 173 16.62 -9.05 17.44
CA GLY A 173 15.75 -9.97 18.19
C GLY A 173 14.26 -9.69 18.07
N GLU A 174 13.83 -8.57 17.48
CA GLU A 174 12.43 -8.18 17.33
C GLU A 174 11.94 -8.32 15.87
N TRP A 175 10.73 -8.84 15.70
CA TRP A 175 10.08 -8.92 14.40
C TRP A 175 9.54 -7.57 13.96
N ARG A 176 9.82 -7.20 12.70
CA ARG A 176 9.37 -5.96 12.04
C ARG A 176 8.58 -6.28 10.78
N LEU A 177 7.40 -5.68 10.65
CA LEU A 177 6.50 -5.91 9.51
C LEU A 177 6.91 -5.09 8.29
N ILE A 178 6.88 -5.73 7.12
CA ILE A 178 7.24 -5.14 5.83
C ILE A 178 6.25 -5.59 4.75
N ASP A 179 5.71 -4.66 3.97
CA ASP A 179 4.99 -4.98 2.74
C ASP A 179 5.63 -4.29 1.54
N VAL A 180 6.52 -4.99 0.85
CA VAL A 180 7.22 -4.44 -0.31
C VAL A 180 6.27 -4.20 -1.49
N THR A 181 5.20 -4.99 -1.61
CA THR A 181 4.19 -4.84 -2.68
C THR A 181 3.51 -3.48 -2.59
N TRP A 182 3.02 -3.12 -1.39
CA TRP A 182 2.38 -1.82 -1.16
C TRP A 182 3.40 -0.69 -1.05
N GLY A 183 4.64 -1.01 -0.72
CA GLY A 183 5.78 -0.11 -0.78
C GLY A 183 6.16 0.30 -2.20
N ALA A 184 5.86 -0.54 -3.21
CA ALA A 184 6.20 -0.28 -4.61
C ALA A 184 5.21 0.65 -5.32
N GLY A 185 3.92 0.65 -4.93
CA GLY A 185 2.92 1.46 -5.58
C GLY A 185 1.49 0.96 -5.38
N TYR A 186 0.62 1.34 -6.30
CA TYR A 186 -0.81 1.01 -6.23
C TYR A 186 -1.42 0.77 -7.61
N SER A 187 -2.60 0.13 -7.63
CA SER A 187 -3.37 -0.08 -8.85
C SER A 187 -4.46 0.97 -8.99
N ASN A 188 -4.64 1.52 -10.18
CA ASN A 188 -5.69 2.50 -10.47
C ASN A 188 -6.23 2.35 -11.90
N GLY A 189 -7.44 2.88 -12.12
CA GLY A 189 -8.07 2.97 -13.44
C GLY A 189 -8.97 1.77 -13.78
N SER A 190 -9.62 1.90 -14.96
CA SER A 190 -10.44 0.84 -15.58
C SER A 190 -10.17 0.86 -17.09
N PRO A 191 -9.43 -0.12 -17.65
CA PRO A 191 -8.80 -1.25 -16.97
C PRO A 191 -7.71 -0.80 -15.98
N SER A 192 -7.51 -1.61 -14.93
CA SER A 192 -6.54 -1.30 -13.87
C SER A 192 -5.12 -1.30 -14.40
N LYS A 193 -4.31 -0.31 -13.95
CA LYS A 193 -2.88 -0.20 -14.25
C LYS A 193 -2.09 -0.05 -12.95
N PHE A 194 -0.89 -0.60 -12.90
CA PHE A 194 0.04 -0.34 -11.83
C PHE A 194 0.63 1.06 -11.98
N ILE A 195 0.65 1.80 -10.88
CA ILE A 195 1.28 3.12 -10.79
C ILE A 195 2.41 3.01 -9.78
N PRO A 196 3.68 3.06 -10.21
CA PRO A 196 4.82 3.09 -9.30
C PRO A 196 4.71 4.32 -8.39
N SER A 197 4.81 4.07 -7.09
CA SER A 197 4.75 5.13 -6.08
C SER A 197 5.41 4.60 -4.82
N PHE A 198 6.72 4.82 -4.71
CA PHE A 198 7.47 4.39 -3.53
C PHE A 198 6.84 4.92 -2.26
N ASN A 199 6.54 4.02 -1.33
CA ASN A 199 5.92 4.33 -0.06
C ASN A 199 6.63 3.60 1.08
N ASP A 200 7.49 4.32 1.76
CA ASP A 200 8.31 3.82 2.86
C ASP A 200 7.55 3.57 4.17
N PHE A 201 6.29 3.99 4.25
CA PHE A 201 5.42 3.61 5.36
C PHE A 201 5.36 2.09 5.55
N PHE A 202 5.46 1.32 4.46
CA PHE A 202 5.42 -0.14 4.50
C PHE A 202 6.75 -0.82 4.86
N PHE A 203 7.74 -0.04 5.26
CA PHE A 203 8.97 -0.51 5.86
C PHE A 203 8.94 -0.32 7.38
N PHE A 204 8.96 -1.40 8.14
CA PHE A 204 8.85 -1.41 9.60
C PHE A 204 7.59 -0.70 10.12
N THR A 205 6.48 -0.92 9.45
CA THR A 205 5.20 -0.36 9.85
C THR A 205 4.83 -0.83 11.26
N PRO A 206 4.47 0.09 12.18
CA PRO A 206 3.97 -0.29 13.50
C PRO A 206 2.76 -1.25 13.40
N PRO A 207 2.66 -2.30 14.24
CA PRO A 207 1.61 -3.30 14.15
C PRO A 207 0.18 -2.73 14.16
N ASP A 208 -0.11 -1.73 14.99
CA ASP A 208 -1.42 -1.06 15.07
C ASP A 208 -1.80 -0.34 13.75
N LYS A 209 -0.81 0.17 13.03
CA LYS A 209 -1.00 0.80 11.71
C LYS A 209 -1.08 -0.23 10.59
N PHE A 210 -0.32 -1.31 10.70
CA PHE A 210 -0.33 -2.40 9.72
C PHE A 210 -1.69 -3.13 9.75
N PHE A 211 -2.22 -3.38 10.94
CA PHE A 211 -3.52 -3.99 11.19
C PHE A 211 -4.69 -3.26 10.50
N LEU A 212 -4.60 -1.98 10.23
CA LEU A 212 -5.69 -1.23 9.58
C LEU A 212 -6.12 -1.83 8.22
N ASN A 213 -5.20 -2.53 7.55
CA ASN A 213 -5.47 -3.12 6.24
C ASN A 213 -4.96 -4.57 6.07
N HIS A 214 -4.24 -5.13 7.05
CA HIS A 214 -3.67 -6.47 6.98
C HIS A 214 -4.11 -7.31 8.18
N TYR A 215 -4.64 -8.49 7.90
CA TYR A 215 -4.97 -9.48 8.92
C TYR A 215 -4.28 -10.81 8.57
N PRO A 216 -3.31 -11.29 9.35
CA PRO A 216 -2.58 -12.51 9.05
C PRO A 216 -3.47 -13.75 9.22
N GLU A 217 -3.19 -14.81 8.47
CA GLU A 217 -3.82 -16.12 8.62
C GLU A 217 -3.52 -16.72 9.99
N ASP A 218 -2.25 -16.62 10.44
CA ASP A 218 -1.83 -17.00 11.78
C ASP A 218 -1.74 -15.76 12.67
N PRO A 219 -2.61 -15.64 13.70
CA PRO A 219 -2.66 -14.48 14.59
C PRO A 219 -1.37 -14.17 15.35
N VAL A 220 -0.41 -15.08 15.42
CA VAL A 220 0.91 -14.84 16.04
C VAL A 220 1.63 -13.65 15.37
N TRP A 221 1.32 -13.36 14.11
CA TRP A 221 1.91 -12.27 13.33
C TRP A 221 1.15 -10.95 13.43
N LEU A 222 0.11 -10.84 14.26
CA LEU A 222 -0.57 -9.57 14.51
C LEU A 222 0.28 -8.59 15.31
N PHE A 223 1.00 -9.09 16.32
CA PHE A 223 1.73 -8.28 17.31
C PHE A 223 0.84 -7.25 18.05
N THR A 224 -0.47 -7.46 18.03
CA THR A 224 -1.50 -6.72 18.77
C THR A 224 -2.53 -7.72 19.30
N ASP A 225 -3.38 -7.29 20.24
CA ASP A 225 -4.48 -8.12 20.81
C ASP A 225 -5.78 -7.98 20.00
N ASP A 226 -5.70 -7.51 18.74
CA ASP A 226 -6.86 -7.28 17.91
C ASP A 226 -7.45 -8.57 17.34
N SER A 227 -8.79 -8.61 17.22
CA SER A 227 -9.51 -9.77 16.69
C SER A 227 -9.95 -9.58 15.23
N PRO A 228 -10.35 -10.68 14.53
CA PRO A 228 -10.89 -10.57 13.17
C PRO A 228 -12.19 -9.74 13.12
N GLU A 229 -12.97 -9.66 14.21
CA GLU A 229 -14.17 -8.83 14.32
C GLU A 229 -13.79 -7.35 14.38
N ILE A 230 -12.75 -7.00 15.15
CA ILE A 230 -12.22 -5.63 15.18
C ILE A 230 -11.73 -5.23 13.79
N PHE A 231 -10.98 -6.11 13.11
CA PHE A 231 -10.56 -5.88 11.73
C PHE A 231 -11.74 -5.67 10.78
N ALA A 232 -12.80 -6.50 10.89
CA ALA A 232 -14.01 -6.36 10.08
C ALA A 232 -14.68 -5.00 10.30
N ASP A 233 -14.75 -4.56 11.55
CA ASP A 233 -15.36 -3.30 11.97
C ASP A 233 -14.59 -2.03 11.53
N LEU A 234 -13.32 -2.15 11.15
CA LEU A 234 -12.53 -0.99 10.71
C LEU A 234 -13.07 -0.39 9.40
N PRO A 235 -13.05 0.94 9.23
CA PRO A 235 -13.24 1.57 7.93
C PRO A 235 -12.09 1.22 6.97
N LEU A 236 -12.26 1.54 5.69
CA LEU A 236 -11.19 1.39 4.72
C LEU A 236 -10.27 2.62 4.77
N TYR A 237 -9.04 2.42 5.20
CA TYR A 237 -7.98 3.43 5.17
C TYR A 237 -7.18 3.36 3.87
N TYR A 238 -6.92 4.52 3.26
CA TYR A 238 -6.10 4.61 2.05
C TYR A 238 -4.62 4.89 2.39
N SER A 239 -3.73 4.71 1.42
CA SER A 239 -2.29 4.96 1.61
C SER A 239 -1.98 6.40 2.04
N SER A 240 -2.79 7.36 1.64
CA SER A 240 -2.67 8.76 2.06
C SER A 240 -2.80 8.98 3.58
N PHE A 241 -3.60 8.14 4.26
CA PHE A 241 -3.72 8.16 5.72
C PHE A 241 -2.38 7.81 6.39
N LYS A 242 -1.64 6.87 5.80
CA LYS A 242 -0.48 6.24 6.42
C LYS A 242 0.75 7.15 6.49
N ASN A 243 0.83 8.14 5.59
CA ASN A 243 1.95 9.08 5.52
C ASN A 243 1.70 10.39 6.27
N THR A 244 0.72 10.40 7.20
CA THR A 244 0.37 11.59 7.97
C THR A 244 0.28 11.28 9.46
N ASP A 245 0.36 12.33 10.30
CA ASP A 245 0.07 12.26 11.73
C ASP A 245 -1.43 12.47 12.03
N ILE A 246 -2.27 12.57 10.99
CA ILE A 246 -3.69 12.76 11.13
C ILE A 246 -4.33 11.48 11.67
N GLU A 247 -5.13 11.62 12.71
CA GLU A 247 -5.83 10.52 13.33
C GLU A 247 -7.33 10.64 13.12
N VAL A 248 -7.99 9.54 12.78
CA VAL A 248 -9.46 9.43 12.81
C VAL A 248 -9.88 9.03 14.22
N LYS A 249 -10.61 9.89 14.91
CA LYS A 249 -11.09 9.63 16.28
C LYS A 249 -12.51 9.09 16.30
N GLU A 250 -13.36 9.59 15.39
CA GLU A 250 -14.76 9.15 15.21
C GLU A 250 -15.17 9.22 13.74
N PRO A 251 -15.98 8.28 13.25
CA PRO A 251 -16.31 7.00 13.86
C PRO A 251 -15.10 6.04 13.83
N ARG A 252 -14.97 5.21 14.86
CA ARG A 252 -13.95 4.13 14.84
C ARG A 252 -14.43 2.93 14.03
N LYS A 253 -15.74 2.69 13.98
CA LYS A 253 -16.35 1.61 13.20
C LYS A 253 -16.56 2.05 11.75
N GLY A 254 -16.27 1.15 10.84
CA GLY A 254 -16.41 1.37 9.40
C GLY A 254 -17.86 1.37 8.92
N VAL A 255 -18.79 0.75 9.67
CA VAL A 255 -20.22 0.79 9.37
C VAL A 255 -20.89 1.87 10.23
N ILE A 256 -21.54 2.80 9.57
CA ILE A 256 -22.35 3.87 10.19
C ILE A 256 -23.81 3.54 9.93
N ASN A 257 -24.55 3.23 11.00
CA ASN A 257 -25.99 3.00 10.91
C ASN A 257 -26.75 4.32 11.01
N THR A 258 -27.70 4.53 10.11
CA THR A 258 -28.52 5.73 10.03
C THR A 258 -30.01 5.33 10.01
N SER A 259 -30.89 6.15 10.62
CA SER A 259 -32.34 6.01 10.54
C SER A 259 -32.96 7.33 10.11
N GLY A 260 -33.56 7.37 8.93
CA GLY A 260 -34.19 8.57 8.38
C GLY A 260 -33.18 9.73 8.20
N LYS A 261 -33.51 10.92 8.78
CA LYS A 261 -32.60 12.06 8.82
C LYS A 261 -31.60 11.90 9.97
N SER A 262 -30.34 11.58 9.64
CA SER A 262 -29.29 11.35 10.62
C SER A 262 -28.15 12.33 10.45
N ALA A 263 -27.57 12.77 11.57
CA ALA A 263 -26.32 13.53 11.58
C ALA A 263 -25.15 12.56 11.62
N ILE A 264 -24.25 12.67 10.64
CA ILE A 264 -22.97 11.94 10.63
C ILE A 264 -21.91 12.89 11.18
N ARG A 265 -21.11 12.36 12.13
CA ARG A 265 -19.99 13.09 12.73
C ARG A 265 -18.69 12.40 12.38
N ILE A 266 -17.74 13.18 11.83
CA ILE A 266 -16.35 12.78 11.65
C ILE A 266 -15.48 13.65 12.56
N VAL A 267 -14.63 13.03 13.37
CA VAL A 267 -13.68 13.74 14.24
C VAL A 267 -12.27 13.35 13.82
N LEU A 268 -11.52 14.36 13.41
CA LEU A 268 -10.11 14.21 13.03
C LEU A 268 -9.23 14.99 14.02
N LYS A 269 -8.05 14.44 14.30
CA LYS A 269 -7.01 15.10 15.09
C LYS A 269 -5.81 15.40 14.20
N ASN A 270 -5.03 16.41 14.56
CA ASN A 270 -3.83 16.87 13.86
C ASN A 270 -4.07 17.46 12.44
N ILE A 271 -5.29 17.79 12.08
CA ILE A 271 -5.60 18.60 10.88
C ILE A 271 -5.18 20.04 11.16
N ARG A 272 -4.30 20.61 10.34
CA ARG A 272 -3.75 21.98 10.51
C ARG A 272 -4.24 22.92 9.42
N LYS A 273 -3.81 22.71 8.18
CA LYS A 273 -4.12 23.55 7.00
C LYS A 273 -4.82 22.77 5.88
N GLU A 274 -4.95 21.46 6.06
CA GLU A 274 -5.51 20.56 5.06
C GLU A 274 -7.00 20.87 4.86
N THR A 275 -7.43 20.80 3.61
CA THR A 275 -8.85 20.87 3.26
C THR A 275 -9.49 19.50 3.39
N VAL A 276 -10.68 19.44 3.97
CA VAL A 276 -11.47 18.22 4.09
C VAL A 276 -12.70 18.30 3.22
N SER A 277 -12.95 17.28 2.43
CA SER A 277 -14.19 17.14 1.67
C SER A 277 -14.73 15.72 1.81
N ILE A 278 -16.02 15.58 1.57
CA ILE A 278 -16.72 14.31 1.66
C ILE A 278 -17.42 14.01 0.34
N LYS A 279 -17.61 12.72 0.06
CA LYS A 279 -18.38 12.27 -1.09
C LYS A 279 -19.15 11.00 -0.76
N PHE A 280 -20.43 10.97 -1.02
CA PHE A 280 -21.18 9.72 -1.11
C PHE A 280 -21.04 9.11 -2.51
N ASP A 281 -21.05 7.81 -2.62
CA ASP A 281 -20.84 7.12 -3.92
C ASP A 281 -21.86 7.50 -5.00
N ASN A 282 -23.09 7.83 -4.60
CA ASN A 282 -24.14 8.28 -5.51
C ASN A 282 -24.03 9.78 -5.90
N GLU A 283 -22.97 10.45 -5.49
CA GLU A 283 -22.69 11.84 -5.86
C GLU A 283 -21.57 11.91 -6.90
N LYS A 284 -21.63 12.93 -7.76
CA LYS A 284 -20.63 13.11 -8.81
C LYS A 284 -19.34 13.74 -8.25
N TYR A 285 -19.47 14.67 -7.32
CA TYR A 285 -18.35 15.48 -6.81
C TYR A 285 -18.24 15.38 -5.29
N ALA A 286 -17.03 15.54 -4.79
CA ALA A 286 -16.78 15.73 -3.37
C ALA A 286 -17.15 17.18 -2.96
N VAL A 287 -17.73 17.32 -1.77
CA VAL A 287 -18.18 18.61 -1.22
C VAL A 287 -17.26 19.00 -0.06
N PRO A 288 -16.64 20.19 -0.09
CA PRO A 288 -15.87 20.69 1.04
C PRO A 288 -16.73 20.83 2.29
N VAL A 289 -16.18 20.47 3.44
CA VAL A 289 -16.84 20.59 4.74
C VAL A 289 -16.02 21.45 5.68
N GLN A 290 -16.70 22.27 6.49
CA GLN A 290 -16.06 23.16 7.44
C GLN A 290 -16.11 22.55 8.84
N PRO A 291 -15.00 22.54 9.60
CA PRO A 291 -14.96 21.98 10.92
C PRO A 291 -15.45 22.95 11.99
N LYS A 292 -16.02 22.40 13.05
CA LYS A 292 -15.99 23.04 14.37
C LYS A 292 -14.66 22.70 15.02
N ILE A 293 -13.93 23.71 15.47
CA ILE A 293 -12.61 23.54 16.07
C ILE A 293 -12.75 23.43 17.58
N LYS A 294 -12.20 22.37 18.17
CA LYS A 294 -12.13 22.19 19.61
C LYS A 294 -10.74 21.64 19.97
N ASN A 295 -9.88 22.49 20.49
CA ASN A 295 -8.47 22.20 20.73
C ASN A 295 -7.78 21.71 19.44
N ASP A 296 -7.13 20.55 19.47
CA ASP A 296 -6.49 19.89 18.34
C ASP A 296 -7.44 19.01 17.49
N PHE A 297 -8.74 18.97 17.86
CA PHE A 297 -9.78 18.26 17.12
C PHE A 297 -10.48 19.14 16.10
N ARG A 298 -10.81 18.55 14.96
CA ARG A 298 -11.66 19.11 13.91
C ARG A 298 -12.89 18.21 13.80
N ILE A 299 -14.07 18.78 14.10
CA ILE A 299 -15.35 18.07 14.14
C ILE A 299 -16.15 18.51 12.93
N TYR A 300 -16.48 17.55 12.08
CA TYR A 300 -17.27 17.72 10.87
C TYR A 300 -18.63 17.07 11.08
N ASP A 301 -19.68 17.89 11.22
CA ASP A 301 -21.08 17.43 11.33
C ASP A 301 -21.79 17.70 10.01
N PHE A 302 -22.42 16.70 9.42
CA PHE A 302 -23.23 16.85 8.21
C PHE A 302 -24.42 15.90 8.22
N GLU A 303 -25.50 16.26 7.50
CA GLU A 303 -26.72 15.51 7.46
C GLU A 303 -26.70 14.45 6.33
N TYR A 304 -27.19 13.26 6.63
CA TYR A 304 -27.51 12.23 5.65
C TYR A 304 -29.02 12.01 5.66
N ASN A 305 -29.71 12.44 4.59
CA ASN A 305 -31.17 12.47 4.48
C ASN A 305 -31.71 11.43 3.49
N ARG A 306 -30.93 10.38 3.19
CA ARG A 306 -31.30 9.39 2.19
C ARG A 306 -31.58 8.04 2.86
N LYS A 307 -32.53 7.30 2.32
CA LYS A 307 -32.90 5.94 2.77
C LYS A 307 -32.20 4.87 1.92
N THR A 308 -30.94 5.05 1.58
CA THR A 308 -30.22 4.11 0.71
C THR A 308 -28.84 3.80 1.27
N ASN A 309 -28.48 2.53 1.28
CA ASN A 309 -27.12 2.11 1.61
C ASN A 309 -26.14 2.70 0.60
N THR A 310 -25.02 3.20 1.10
CA THR A 310 -23.97 3.82 0.28
C THR A 310 -22.62 3.76 0.98
N TYR A 311 -21.61 4.39 0.37
CA TYR A 311 -20.31 4.60 1.01
C TYR A 311 -20.04 6.10 1.11
N LEU A 312 -19.44 6.50 2.22
CA LEU A 312 -18.98 7.86 2.49
C LEU A 312 -17.44 7.85 2.45
N THR A 313 -16.85 8.56 1.51
CA THR A 313 -15.41 8.78 1.47
C THR A 313 -15.05 10.17 1.96
N VAL A 314 -14.13 10.24 2.91
CA VAL A 314 -13.50 11.47 3.38
C VAL A 314 -12.21 11.67 2.59
N PHE A 315 -12.03 12.87 2.07
CA PHE A 315 -10.83 13.28 1.34
C PHE A 315 -10.08 14.34 2.13
N ILE A 316 -8.75 14.26 2.09
CA ILE A 316 -7.86 15.29 2.62
C ILE A 316 -7.02 15.80 1.45
N ASN A 317 -7.02 17.12 1.21
CA ASN A 317 -6.34 17.73 0.07
C ASN A 317 -6.65 17.02 -1.26
N THR A 318 -7.94 16.68 -1.49
CA THR A 318 -8.46 15.98 -2.69
C THR A 318 -8.08 14.50 -2.82
N VAL A 319 -7.30 13.95 -1.89
CA VAL A 319 -6.90 12.53 -1.91
C VAL A 319 -7.79 11.72 -0.95
N SER A 320 -8.27 10.54 -1.39
CA SER A 320 -9.06 9.64 -0.54
C SER A 320 -8.28 9.27 0.72
N PHE A 321 -8.90 9.44 1.89
CA PHE A 321 -8.27 9.24 3.19
C PHE A 321 -8.85 8.06 3.96
N VAL A 322 -10.17 8.04 4.12
CA VAL A 322 -10.90 6.95 4.77
C VAL A 322 -12.31 6.82 4.17
N THR A 323 -12.80 5.58 4.04
CA THR A 323 -14.16 5.31 3.57
C THR A 323 -14.94 4.51 4.61
N TYR A 324 -16.20 4.90 4.80
CA TYR A 324 -17.20 4.26 5.64
C TYR A 324 -18.32 3.65 4.81
N LYS A 325 -18.92 2.59 5.30
CA LYS A 325 -20.17 2.05 4.78
C LYS A 325 -21.34 2.68 5.53
N ILE A 326 -22.32 3.22 4.83
CA ILE A 326 -23.56 3.72 5.41
C ILE A 326 -24.63 2.66 5.24
N GLU A 327 -25.21 2.21 6.33
CA GLU A 327 -26.38 1.33 6.34
C GLU A 327 -27.57 2.07 6.91
N THR A 328 -28.68 2.03 6.19
CA THR A 328 -29.94 2.65 6.63
C THR A 328 -30.86 1.58 7.19
N THR A 329 -31.30 1.77 8.42
CA THR A 329 -32.39 1.01 9.01
C THR A 329 -33.70 1.76 8.77
N ASP A 330 -34.70 1.04 8.31
CA ASP A 330 -36.08 1.56 8.10
C ASP A 330 -36.70 2.05 9.40
#